data_aed407b2b5defb1b314c028d7b806d64
#
_entry.id   aed407b2b5defb1b314c028d7b806d64
#
_cell.length_a   1.000
_cell.length_b   1.000
_cell.length_c   1.000
_cell.angle_alpha   90.00
_cell.angle_beta   90.00
_cell.angle_gamma   90.00
#
_symmetry.space_group_name_H-M   'P 1'
#
loop_
_entity.id
_entity.type
_entity.pdbx_description
1 polymer ?
#
loop_
_entity_poly.entity_id
_entity_poly.type
_entity_poly.pdbx_seq_one_letter_code
_entity_poly.pdbx_strand_id
1 'polypeptide(L)'
;MNSATASASLALLRRLASRPAAAPRTLVATLAPNDAVQPLDCAPGCRATLQVLAGLAWITQHGDGDDWFLEAGQRLALPGPGRLYVGAEGSAPLRLRWVVEPAPPQDGTAGTVRAAA
;
A
#
# COMPACT_ATOMS: atom_id res chain seq x y z
N MET A 1 -17.70 -7.84 33.45
CA MET A 1 -17.29 -7.98 33.12
C MET A 1 -16.97 -7.85 32.80
N ASN A 2 -16.78 -7.90 32.65
CA ASN A 2 -16.28 -8.01 32.25
C ASN A 2 -15.77 -8.02 31.95
N SER A 3 -15.52 -8.24 32.16
CA SER A 3 -14.93 -8.45 31.82
C SER A 3 -14.64 -8.86 31.44
N ALA A 4 -14.59 -9.33 31.66
CA ALA A 4 -14.31 -9.96 31.15
C ALA A 4 -14.46 -9.87 30.32
N THR A 5 -14.90 -9.90 30.39
CA THR A 5 -15.09 -9.85 29.70
C THR A 5 -14.78 -9.31 29.17
N ALA A 6 -14.95 -9.59 29.65
CA ALA A 6 -14.60 -8.59 29.11
C ALA A 6 -13.35 -8.77 28.60
N SER A 7 -12.66 -9.47 29.16
CA SER A 7 -11.42 -9.63 28.79
C SER A 7 -11.43 -10.29 27.51
N ALA A 8 -12.01 -11.29 27.48
CA ALA A 8 -12.04 -12.00 26.35
C ALA A 8 -12.53 -11.07 25.36
N SER A 9 -13.46 -10.48 25.72
CA SER A 9 -14.04 -9.64 24.80
C SER A 9 -13.06 -8.64 24.48
N LEU A 10 -12.23 -8.37 25.30
CA LEU A 10 -11.30 -7.41 25.07
C LEU A 10 -10.37 -7.84 24.02
N ALA A 11 -9.96 -9.00 24.17
CA ALA A 11 -9.02 -9.46 23.26
C ALA A 11 -9.72 -9.44 21.95
N LEU A 12 -10.89 -9.79 21.94
CA LEU A 12 -11.61 -9.83 20.80
C LEU A 12 -11.67 -8.49 20.26
N LEU A 13 -11.90 -7.58 21.05
CA LEU A 13 -12.04 -6.30 20.60
C LEU A 13 -10.81 -5.86 19.97
N ARG A 14 -9.79 -6.15 20.45
CA ARG A 14 -8.62 -5.75 19.94
C ARG A 14 -8.47 -6.32 18.61
N ARG A 15 -8.85 -7.45 18.47
CA ARG A 15 -8.74 -8.07 17.31
C ARG A 15 -9.60 -7.40 16.38
N LEU A 16 -10.68 -7.04 16.80
CA LEU A 16 -11.62 -6.45 15.99
C LEU A 16 -11.10 -5.15 15.62
N ALA A 17 -10.51 -4.53 16.48
CA ALA A 17 -10.02 -3.25 16.20
C ALA A 17 -9.01 -3.35 15.12
N SER A 18 -8.34 -4.39 15.10
CA SER A 18 -7.36 -4.42 14.12
C SER A 18 -8.00 -4.86 12.88
N ARG A 19 -9.21 -5.27 12.94
CA ARG A 19 -9.78 -5.70 11.84
C ARG A 19 -10.20 -4.69 10.97
N PRO A 20 -10.23 -3.51 11.26
CA PRO A 20 -10.72 -2.51 10.44
C PRO A 20 -10.00 -2.65 9.19
N ALA A 21 -8.94 -3.23 9.32
CA ALA A 21 -8.20 -3.38 8.20
C ALA A 21 -8.93 -4.26 7.29
N ALA A 22 -9.99 -4.74 7.72
CA ALA A 22 -10.71 -5.61 6.88
C ALA A 22 -11.21 -4.85 5.68
N ALA A 23 -11.38 -3.61 5.80
CA ALA A 23 -11.89 -2.86 4.68
C ALA A 23 -10.73 -2.21 3.97
N PRO A 24 -10.72 -2.21 2.69
CA PRO A 24 -9.65 -1.57 1.96
C PRO A 24 -9.62 -0.09 2.23
N ARG A 25 -8.46 0.48 2.25
CA ARG A 25 -8.33 1.90 2.42
C ARG A 25 -7.75 2.43 1.15
N THR A 26 -8.30 3.47 0.63
CA THR A 26 -7.89 4.05 -0.64
C THR A 26 -7.46 5.48 -0.47
N LEU A 27 -6.35 5.81 -1.05
CA LEU A 27 -5.86 7.16 -1.07
C LEU A 27 -5.65 7.55 -2.52
N VAL A 28 -6.17 8.69 -2.93
CA VAL A 28 -5.90 9.22 -4.26
C VAL A 28 -5.13 10.50 -4.04
N ALA A 29 -4.02 10.66 -4.69
CA ALA A 29 -3.17 11.82 -4.49
C ALA A 29 -2.64 12.36 -5.81
N THR A 30 -2.30 13.63 -5.81
CA THR A 30 -1.70 14.27 -6.96
C THR A 30 -0.40 14.88 -6.51
N LEU A 31 0.69 14.61 -7.21
CA LEU A 31 1.98 15.17 -6.90
C LEU A 31 2.44 16.02 -8.07
N ALA A 32 2.87 17.20 -7.75
CA ALA A 32 3.42 18.05 -8.78
C ALA A 32 4.86 17.63 -9.07
N PRO A 33 5.38 17.98 -10.20
CA PRO A 33 6.72 17.54 -10.57
C PRO A 33 7.82 17.94 -9.59
N ASN A 34 7.64 19.02 -8.89
CA ASN A 34 8.66 19.43 -7.95
C ASN A 34 8.33 19.04 -6.54
N ASP A 35 7.29 18.31 -6.31
CA ASP A 35 6.91 17.96 -4.95
C ASP A 35 7.89 16.94 -4.39
N ALA A 36 8.03 16.94 -3.10
CA ALA A 36 8.89 15.98 -2.46
C ALA A 36 8.35 14.57 -2.68
N VAL A 37 9.23 13.62 -2.64
CA VAL A 37 8.86 12.24 -2.78
C VAL A 37 7.96 11.84 -1.62
N GLN A 38 6.95 11.06 -1.90
CA GLN A 38 5.95 10.70 -0.92
C GLN A 38 6.16 9.27 -0.45
N PRO A 39 6.25 9.02 0.83
CA PRO A 39 6.37 7.64 1.30
C PRO A 39 4.98 7.00 1.40
N LEU A 40 4.87 5.78 0.99
CA LEU A 40 3.63 5.03 1.09
C LEU A 40 3.94 3.71 1.80
N ASP A 41 3.25 3.48 2.90
CA ASP A 41 3.51 2.30 3.70
C ASP A 41 2.45 1.24 3.57
N CYS A 42 2.86 0.00 3.60
CA CYS A 42 1.95 -1.13 3.63
C CYS A 42 2.26 -1.92 4.88
N ALA A 43 1.31 -2.05 5.76
CA ALA A 43 1.52 -2.71 7.04
C ALA A 43 1.64 -4.22 6.90
N PRO A 44 2.20 -4.89 7.90
CA PRO A 44 2.26 -6.35 7.88
C PRO A 44 0.84 -6.90 7.82
N GLY A 45 0.67 -7.96 7.12
CA GLY A 45 -0.64 -8.57 6.99
C GLY A 45 -1.53 -7.91 5.94
N CYS A 46 -1.03 -6.92 5.29
CA CYS A 46 -1.78 -6.23 4.24
C CYS A 46 -1.04 -6.34 2.93
N ARG A 47 -1.68 -5.92 1.90
CA ARG A 47 -1.01 -5.80 0.62
C ARG A 47 -1.51 -4.51 0.02
N ALA A 48 -0.73 -3.89 -0.76
CA ALA A 48 -1.09 -2.61 -1.34
C ALA A 48 -0.92 -2.64 -2.83
N THR A 49 -1.67 -1.80 -3.50
CA THR A 49 -1.56 -1.66 -4.94
C THR A 49 -1.43 -0.19 -5.27
N LEU A 50 -0.42 0.15 -6.01
CA LEU A 50 -0.23 1.49 -6.48
C LEU A 50 -0.62 1.51 -7.94
N GLN A 51 -1.53 2.37 -8.32
CA GLN A 51 -1.93 2.49 -9.71
C GLN A 51 -1.72 3.92 -10.15
N VAL A 52 -1.12 4.10 -11.29
CA VAL A 52 -0.92 5.43 -11.82
C VAL A 52 -2.12 5.78 -12.66
N LEU A 53 -2.74 6.91 -12.36
CA LEU A 53 -3.92 7.34 -13.08
C LEU A 53 -3.57 8.36 -14.16
N ALA A 54 -2.56 9.14 -13.93
CA ALA A 54 -2.09 10.12 -14.92
C ALA A 54 -0.66 10.45 -14.63
N GLY A 55 0.11 10.74 -15.63
CA GLY A 55 1.50 11.13 -15.48
C GLY A 55 2.43 9.94 -15.45
N LEU A 56 3.62 10.14 -14.93
CA LEU A 56 4.62 9.10 -14.87
C LEU A 56 5.16 9.07 -13.45
N ALA A 57 5.19 7.91 -12.83
CA ALA A 57 5.65 7.77 -11.46
C ALA A 57 7.04 7.19 -11.42
N TRP A 58 7.89 7.76 -10.56
CA TRP A 58 9.20 7.22 -10.28
C TRP A 58 9.04 6.61 -8.90
N ILE A 59 9.39 5.35 -8.76
CA ILE A 59 9.16 4.62 -7.54
C ILE A 59 10.39 3.88 -7.10
N THR A 60 10.70 3.96 -5.81
CA THR A 60 11.74 3.11 -5.26
C THR A 60 11.13 2.41 -4.07
N GLN A 61 11.55 1.20 -3.83
CA GLN A 61 11.07 0.46 -2.69
C GLN A 61 12.14 0.51 -1.63
N HIS A 62 11.74 0.75 -0.41
CA HIS A 62 12.67 0.85 0.69
C HIS A 62 13.46 -0.45 0.79
N GLY A 63 14.76 -0.33 0.83
CA GLY A 63 15.61 -1.50 0.92
C GLY A 63 15.99 -2.10 -0.41
N ASP A 64 15.46 -1.59 -1.47
CA ASP A 64 15.74 -2.12 -2.78
C ASP A 64 16.42 -1.02 -3.56
N GLY A 65 17.42 -1.30 -4.28
CA GLY A 65 18.11 -0.25 -4.99
C GLY A 65 17.58 0.04 -6.36
N ASP A 66 16.60 -0.67 -6.83
CA ASP A 66 16.11 -0.45 -8.17
C ASP A 66 15.06 0.63 -8.24
N ASP A 67 15.05 1.35 -9.35
CA ASP A 67 14.03 2.35 -9.59
C ASP A 67 13.03 1.77 -10.57
N TRP A 68 11.78 2.11 -10.36
CA TRP A 68 10.73 1.65 -11.24
C TRP A 68 10.00 2.85 -11.78
N PHE A 69 9.51 2.74 -12.99
CA PHE A 69 8.74 3.82 -13.58
C PHE A 69 7.42 3.24 -14.06
N LEU A 70 6.33 3.85 -13.64
CA LEU A 70 5.01 3.41 -14.05
C LEU A 70 4.29 4.52 -14.78
N GLU A 71 3.67 4.16 -15.88
CA GLU A 71 2.90 5.09 -16.65
C GLU A 71 1.44 4.95 -16.33
N ALA A 72 0.64 5.87 -16.81
CA ALA A 72 -0.80 5.83 -16.55
C ALA A 72 -1.37 4.48 -16.97
N GLY A 73 -2.15 3.91 -16.14
CA GLY A 73 -2.75 2.61 -16.36
C GLY A 73 -1.97 1.46 -15.76
N GLN A 74 -0.73 1.66 -15.43
CA GLN A 74 0.07 0.58 -14.87
C GLN A 74 -0.05 0.54 -13.35
N ARG A 75 0.23 -0.60 -12.76
CA ARG A 75 0.14 -0.72 -11.31
C ARG A 75 1.20 -1.65 -10.77
N LEU A 76 1.45 -1.52 -9.51
CA LEU A 76 2.46 -2.28 -8.82
C LEU A 76 1.85 -2.78 -7.53
N ALA A 77 2.03 -4.04 -7.23
CA ALA A 77 1.53 -4.59 -5.97
C ALA A 77 2.68 -4.76 -4.99
N LEU A 78 2.40 -4.54 -3.74
CA LEU A 78 3.42 -4.62 -2.71
C LEU A 78 2.88 -5.37 -1.51
N PRO A 79 3.51 -6.43 -1.08
CA PRO A 79 3.07 -7.11 0.12
C PRO A 79 3.63 -6.39 1.32
N GLY A 80 2.91 -6.37 2.40
CA GLY A 80 3.39 -5.79 3.62
C GLY A 80 4.22 -6.75 4.42
N PRO A 81 5.08 -6.27 5.26
CA PRO A 81 5.35 -4.86 5.46
C PRO A 81 6.25 -4.31 4.36
N GLY A 82 6.00 -3.12 3.99
CA GLY A 82 6.82 -2.51 2.96
C GLY A 82 6.59 -1.02 2.86
N ARG A 83 7.48 -0.36 2.16
CA ARG A 83 7.37 1.07 1.95
C ARG A 83 7.87 1.42 0.57
N LEU A 84 7.13 2.27 -0.10
CA LEU A 84 7.53 2.79 -1.38
C LEU A 84 7.75 4.28 -1.26
N TYR A 85 8.62 4.81 -2.08
CA TYR A 85 8.79 6.26 -2.20
C TYR A 85 8.40 6.60 -3.63
N VAL A 86 7.47 7.52 -3.78
CA VAL A 86 6.92 7.82 -5.08
C VAL A 86 7.04 9.28 -5.40
N GLY A 87 7.48 9.60 -6.57
CA GLY A 87 7.56 10.97 -7.03
C GLY A 87 7.07 11.11 -8.44
N ALA A 88 6.75 12.31 -8.83
CA ALA A 88 6.35 12.59 -10.18
C ALA A 88 7.59 12.69 -11.03
N GLU A 89 7.59 11.98 -12.14
CA GLU A 89 8.73 12.03 -13.01
C GLU A 89 8.34 12.82 -14.26
N GLY A 90 9.20 13.64 -14.74
CA GLY A 90 8.90 14.43 -15.92
C GLY A 90 8.25 15.73 -15.54
N SER A 91 7.58 16.36 -16.46
CA SER A 91 7.03 17.67 -16.24
C SER A 91 5.55 17.68 -15.99
N ALA A 92 4.89 16.57 -16.02
CA ALA A 92 3.47 16.54 -15.78
C ALA A 92 3.15 16.09 -14.37
N PRO A 93 2.05 16.49 -13.80
CA PRO A 93 1.68 16.03 -12.47
C PRO A 93 1.38 14.56 -12.48
N LEU A 94 1.66 13.90 -11.37
CA LEU A 94 1.37 12.50 -11.22
C LEU A 94 0.11 12.35 -10.40
N ARG A 95 -0.81 11.54 -10.87
CA ARG A 95 -1.99 11.25 -10.10
C ARG A 95 -1.99 9.77 -9.87
N LEU A 96 -2.16 9.36 -8.64
CA LEU A 96 -2.08 7.96 -8.31
C LEU A 96 -3.18 7.52 -7.37
N ARG A 97 -3.40 6.22 -7.31
CA ARG A 97 -4.32 5.63 -6.36
C ARG A 97 -3.54 4.59 -5.58
N TRP A 98 -3.66 4.60 -4.28
CA TRP A 98 -2.97 3.67 -3.41
C TRP A 98 -4.04 2.94 -2.61
N VAL A 99 -4.11 1.65 -2.74
CA VAL A 99 -5.13 0.86 -2.06
C VAL A 99 -4.43 -0.14 -1.16
N VAL A 100 -4.80 -0.16 0.11
CA VAL A 100 -4.24 -1.10 1.06
C VAL A 100 -5.38 -1.97 1.55
N GLU A 101 -5.21 -3.25 1.52
CA GLU A 101 -6.25 -4.16 1.96
C GLU A 101 -5.63 -5.35 2.68
N PRO A 102 -6.38 -6.09 3.44
CA PRO A 102 -5.84 -7.22 4.14
C PRO A 102 -5.35 -8.25 3.14
N ALA A 103 -4.21 -8.82 3.37
CA ALA A 103 -3.73 -9.82 2.45
C ALA A 103 -4.52 -11.09 2.65
N PRO A 104 -4.75 -11.85 1.62
CA PRO A 104 -5.48 -13.10 1.78
C PRO A 104 -4.60 -14.07 2.53
N PRO A 105 -5.18 -15.03 3.14
CA PRO A 105 -4.40 -16.01 3.86
C PRO A 105 -3.42 -16.63 2.89
N GLN A 106 -2.21 -16.80 3.35
CA GLN A 106 -1.25 -17.28 2.49
C GLN A 106 -1.12 -18.70 2.65
N ASP A 107 -1.09 -19.47 1.70
CA ASP A 107 -0.89 -20.79 1.90
C ASP A 107 0.36 -21.03 1.23
N GLY A 108 1.23 -20.40 1.48
CA GLY A 108 2.42 -20.76 1.00
C GLY A 108 2.83 -20.30 -0.30
N THR A 109 2.09 -19.94 -1.00
CA THR A 109 2.43 -19.59 -2.25
C THR A 109 2.93 -18.34 -2.25
N ALA A 110 3.56 -17.98 -1.72
CA ALA A 110 4.10 -16.84 -1.66
C ALA A 110 4.11 -16.01 -2.68
N GLY A 111 3.77 -15.45 -2.84
CA GLY A 111 3.70 -14.64 -3.66
C GLY A 111 4.59 -13.85 -4.21
N THR A 112 4.91 -14.03 -5.14
CA THR A 112 5.80 -13.28 -5.66
C THR A 112 5.17 -12.27 -6.31
N VAL A 113 4.77 -11.36 -5.88
CA VAL A 113 4.15 -10.36 -6.47
C VAL A 113 5.00 -9.49 -7.21
N ARG A 114 4.69 -9.05 -8.26
CA ARG A 114 5.42 -8.20 -8.96
C ARG A 114 4.71 -7.22 -9.72
N ALA A 115 5.26 -6.44 -10.47
CA ALA A 115 4.66 -5.38 -11.18
C ALA A 115 3.73 -5.95 -12.12
N ALA A 116 2.63 -5.44 -12.18
CA ALA A 116 1.69 -6.01 -12.98
C ALA A 116 1.49 -5.08 -14.03
N ALA A 117 2.09 -4.89 -14.85
CA ALA A 117 1.85 -3.90 -15.81
C ALA A 117 1.01 -4.23 -16.83
#